data_d8b2f0fd891c3a94760657a15515e7d9
#
_entry.id   d8b2f0fd891c3a94760657a15515e7d9
#
_cell.length_a   1.000
_cell.length_b   1.000
_cell.length_c   1.000
_cell.angle_alpha   90.00
_cell.angle_beta   90.00
_cell.angle_gamma   90.00
#
_symmetry.space_group_name_H-M   'P 1'
#
loop_
_entity.id
_entity.type
_entity.pdbx_description
1 polymer ?
#
loop_
_entity_poly.entity_id
_entity_poly.type
_entity_poly.pdbx_seq_one_letter_code
_entity_poly.pdbx_strand_id
1 'polypeptide(L)'
;MARARDVPGLDCEEIFARAAARTVEVRAAEVFEHAHGVLDVGEIQRVHDMRVATRRLRATLEVFASCFPAKQHRKALKRVKALADALGERRDRDVAIEFLDGFAANAPESDRASLTALIERLRRDQYLANEELAPVVAPKRLKKLRRRLGKLVKAAGS
;
A
#
# COMPACT_ATOMS: atom_id res chain seq x y z
N MET A 1 2.28 -13.28 -2.03
CA MET A 1 2.92 -12.51 -0.92
C MET A 1 3.96 -11.55 -1.50
N ALA A 2 3.80 -10.25 -1.30
CA ALA A 2 4.71 -9.23 -1.84
C ALA A 2 6.11 -9.33 -1.21
N ARG A 3 7.02 -10.02 -1.89
CA ARG A 3 8.42 -10.10 -1.47
C ARG A 3 9.12 -8.79 -1.83
N ALA A 4 9.95 -8.26 -0.93
CA ALA A 4 10.78 -7.10 -1.25
C ALA A 4 11.79 -7.46 -2.33
N ARG A 5 11.95 -6.59 -3.33
CA ARG A 5 13.03 -6.72 -4.30
C ARG A 5 14.36 -6.29 -3.70
N ASP A 6 15.42 -6.91 -4.15
CA ASP A 6 16.73 -6.36 -3.88
C ASP A 6 16.89 -5.02 -4.60
N VAL A 7 17.68 -4.13 -4.01
CA VAL A 7 18.02 -2.84 -4.63
C VAL A 7 19.36 -3.05 -5.34
N PRO A 8 19.37 -3.15 -6.68
CA PRO A 8 20.59 -3.49 -7.40
C PRO A 8 21.60 -2.35 -7.33
N GLY A 9 22.89 -2.71 -7.27
CA GLY A 9 24.00 -1.77 -7.35
C GLY A 9 24.15 -0.84 -6.15
N LEU A 10 23.68 -1.24 -4.97
CA LEU A 10 24.06 -0.56 -3.73
C LEU A 10 25.51 -0.90 -3.42
N ASP A 11 26.32 0.13 -3.23
CA ASP A 11 27.70 0.03 -2.84
C ASP A 11 27.93 0.80 -1.54
N CYS A 12 28.77 0.26 -0.64
CA CYS A 12 29.10 0.92 0.62
C CYS A 12 29.90 2.21 0.45
N GLU A 13 30.53 2.41 -0.71
CA GLU A 13 31.23 3.65 -1.08
C GLU A 13 30.32 4.66 -1.80
N GLU A 14 29.08 4.28 -2.11
CA GLU A 14 28.14 5.15 -2.83
C GLU A 14 27.69 6.32 -1.93
N ILE A 15 27.52 7.50 -2.54
CA ILE A 15 26.95 8.66 -1.85
C ILE A 15 25.55 8.30 -1.33
N PHE A 16 25.31 8.48 -0.03
CA PHE A 16 24.09 8.09 0.67
C PHE A 16 22.80 8.58 0.00
N ALA A 17 22.80 9.81 -0.55
CA ALA A 17 21.66 10.34 -1.29
C ALA A 17 21.33 9.56 -2.58
N ARG A 18 22.37 9.01 -3.24
CA ARG A 18 22.18 8.20 -4.45
C ARG A 18 21.61 6.82 -4.11
N ALA A 19 22.08 6.20 -3.05
CA ALA A 19 21.51 4.96 -2.51
C ALA A 19 20.04 5.14 -2.09
N ALA A 20 19.73 6.27 -1.43
CA ALA A 20 18.37 6.65 -1.08
C ALA A 20 17.45 6.80 -2.31
N ALA A 21 17.90 7.50 -3.35
CA ALA A 21 17.17 7.67 -4.60
C ALA A 21 16.83 6.34 -5.26
N ARG A 22 17.82 5.46 -5.38
CA ARG A 22 17.68 4.12 -5.97
C ARG A 22 16.72 3.25 -5.17
N THR A 23 16.80 3.30 -3.84
CA THR A 23 15.87 2.57 -2.96
C THR A 23 14.45 3.05 -3.14
N VAL A 24 14.21 4.37 -3.16
CA VAL A 24 12.87 4.95 -3.40
C VAL A 24 12.34 4.53 -4.77
N GLU A 25 13.16 4.51 -5.80
CA GLU A 25 12.76 4.11 -7.16
C GLU A 25 12.28 2.66 -7.21
N VAL A 26 13.04 1.73 -6.62
CA VAL A 26 12.66 0.30 -6.55
C VAL A 26 11.37 0.12 -5.75
N ARG A 27 11.26 0.73 -4.56
CA ARG A 27 10.05 0.62 -3.73
C ARG A 27 8.83 1.25 -4.39
N ALA A 28 9.01 2.34 -5.13
CA ALA A 28 7.92 2.94 -5.91
C ALA A 28 7.45 2.02 -7.05
N ALA A 29 8.36 1.37 -7.76
CA ALA A 29 8.04 0.41 -8.81
C ALA A 29 7.18 -0.74 -8.27
N GLU A 30 7.52 -1.31 -7.12
CA GLU A 30 6.74 -2.37 -6.45
C GLU A 30 5.28 -1.94 -6.21
N VAL A 31 5.05 -0.71 -5.72
CA VAL A 31 3.68 -0.20 -5.48
C VAL A 31 2.87 -0.16 -6.76
N PHE A 32 3.45 0.30 -7.86
CA PHE A 32 2.72 0.45 -9.13
C PHE A 32 2.45 -0.89 -9.83
N GLU A 33 3.27 -1.91 -9.61
CA GLU A 33 3.03 -3.26 -10.11
C GLU A 33 1.83 -3.93 -9.44
N HIS A 34 1.66 -3.71 -8.14
CA HIS A 34 0.54 -4.27 -7.39
C HIS A 34 -0.77 -3.47 -7.54
N ALA A 35 -0.79 -2.40 -8.34
CA ALA A 35 -1.98 -1.57 -8.50
C ALA A 35 -3.07 -2.22 -9.38
N HIS A 36 -2.68 -3.16 -10.27
CA HIS A 36 -3.63 -3.80 -11.17
C HIS A 36 -4.59 -4.72 -10.41
N GLY A 37 -5.90 -4.54 -10.62
CA GLY A 37 -6.93 -5.37 -10.00
C GLY A 37 -7.07 -5.20 -8.48
N VAL A 38 -6.48 -4.17 -7.87
CA VAL A 38 -6.52 -3.95 -6.41
C VAL A 38 -7.93 -3.70 -5.87
N LEU A 39 -8.87 -3.27 -6.71
CA LEU A 39 -10.27 -3.05 -6.34
C LEU A 39 -11.13 -4.32 -6.43
N ASP A 40 -10.58 -5.43 -6.90
CA ASP A 40 -11.29 -6.69 -6.94
C ASP A 40 -11.46 -7.25 -5.52
N VAL A 41 -12.71 -7.34 -5.07
CA VAL A 41 -13.05 -7.83 -3.72
C VAL A 41 -12.89 -9.33 -3.59
N GLY A 42 -12.88 -10.08 -4.68
CA GLY A 42 -12.60 -11.52 -4.72
C GLY A 42 -11.11 -11.85 -4.57
N GLU A 43 -10.25 -10.89 -4.88
CA GLU A 43 -8.79 -11.06 -4.90
C GLU A 43 -8.11 -10.26 -3.77
N ILE A 44 -8.47 -10.54 -2.52
CA ILE A 44 -8.00 -9.80 -1.33
C ILE A 44 -6.47 -9.76 -1.17
N GLN A 45 -5.76 -10.71 -1.78
CA GLN A 45 -4.30 -10.75 -1.78
C GLN A 45 -3.70 -9.55 -2.53
N ARG A 46 -4.38 -8.99 -3.54
CA ARG A 46 -3.91 -7.81 -4.30
C ARG A 46 -3.82 -6.57 -3.42
N VAL A 47 -4.83 -6.35 -2.56
CA VAL A 47 -4.81 -5.27 -1.56
C VAL A 47 -3.68 -5.47 -0.56
N HIS A 48 -3.50 -6.70 -0.07
CA HIS A 48 -2.41 -7.03 0.83
C HIS A 48 -1.04 -6.70 0.23
N ASP A 49 -0.79 -7.14 -0.99
CA ASP A 49 0.51 -6.97 -1.64
C ASP A 49 0.80 -5.48 -1.93
N MET A 50 -0.18 -4.73 -2.42
CA MET A 50 -0.03 -3.28 -2.62
C MET A 50 0.17 -2.54 -1.29
N ARG A 51 -0.52 -2.94 -0.22
CA ARG A 51 -0.35 -2.36 1.12
C ARG A 51 1.06 -2.59 1.64
N VAL A 52 1.58 -3.82 1.52
CA VAL A 52 2.96 -4.15 1.96
C VAL A 52 3.99 -3.33 1.17
N ALA A 53 3.85 -3.24 -0.15
CA ALA A 53 4.73 -2.41 -0.99
C ALA A 53 4.66 -0.92 -0.59
N THR A 54 3.44 -0.40 -0.36
CA THR A 54 3.24 1.00 0.04
C THR A 54 3.84 1.30 1.42
N ARG A 55 3.74 0.38 2.38
CA ARG A 55 4.39 0.52 3.69
C ARG A 55 5.92 0.58 3.58
N ARG A 56 6.52 -0.26 2.72
CA ARG A 56 7.96 -0.23 2.47
C ARG A 56 8.39 1.10 1.85
N LEU A 57 7.65 1.59 0.84
CA LEU A 57 7.92 2.89 0.24
C LEU A 57 7.81 4.03 1.26
N ARG A 58 6.78 4.00 2.11
CA ARG A 58 6.61 4.98 3.18
C ARG A 58 7.80 4.98 4.13
N ALA A 59 8.20 3.81 4.64
CA ALA A 59 9.34 3.67 5.53
C ALA A 59 10.63 4.18 4.88
N THR A 60 10.86 3.85 3.60
CA THR A 60 12.00 4.34 2.85
C THR A 60 12.01 5.88 2.76
N LEU A 61 10.88 6.49 2.45
CA LEU A 61 10.78 7.96 2.41
C LEU A 61 11.00 8.59 3.79
N GLU A 62 10.55 7.96 4.87
CA GLU A 62 10.74 8.46 6.23
C GLU A 62 12.21 8.35 6.66
N VAL A 63 12.88 7.23 6.39
CA VAL A 63 14.30 6.99 6.74
C VAL A 63 15.24 7.93 5.98
N PHE A 64 15.00 8.12 4.69
CA PHE A 64 15.85 8.92 3.82
C PHE A 64 15.39 10.37 3.64
N ALA A 65 14.60 10.91 4.58
CA ALA A 65 14.00 12.24 4.45
C ALA A 65 15.03 13.35 4.19
N SER A 66 16.20 13.28 4.82
CA SER A 66 17.29 14.26 4.68
C SER A 66 17.98 14.25 3.31
N CYS A 67 17.81 13.19 2.53
CA CYS A 67 18.40 13.06 1.20
C CYS A 67 17.63 13.81 0.10
N PHE A 68 16.48 14.40 0.42
CA PHE A 68 15.57 14.98 -0.55
C PHE A 68 15.19 16.43 -0.19
N PRO A 69 14.89 17.28 -1.20
CA PRO A 69 14.38 18.61 -0.94
C PRO A 69 13.07 18.58 -0.12
N ALA A 70 13.06 19.19 1.06
CA ALA A 70 12.03 19.04 2.10
C ALA A 70 10.59 19.28 1.59
N LYS A 71 10.37 20.29 0.73
CA LYS A 71 9.05 20.60 0.17
C LYS A 71 8.52 19.50 -0.75
N GLN A 72 9.40 18.94 -1.59
CA GLN A 72 9.03 17.87 -2.53
C GLN A 72 8.80 16.56 -1.77
N HIS A 73 9.67 16.24 -0.84
CA HIS A 73 9.58 15.08 0.03
C HIS A 73 8.25 15.05 0.82
N ARG A 74 7.92 16.13 1.54
CA ARG A 74 6.65 16.22 2.29
C ARG A 74 5.41 15.98 1.40
N LYS A 75 5.43 16.53 0.17
CA LYS A 75 4.32 16.35 -0.78
C LYS A 75 4.22 14.90 -1.28
N ALA A 76 5.34 14.21 -1.48
CA ALA A 76 5.37 12.81 -1.88
C ALA A 76 4.91 11.92 -0.71
N LEU A 77 5.50 12.09 0.46
CA LEU A 77 5.18 11.33 1.67
C LEU A 77 3.69 11.45 2.05
N LYS A 78 3.11 12.68 2.00
CA LYS A 78 1.68 12.88 2.25
C LYS A 78 0.80 12.02 1.34
N ARG A 79 1.16 11.87 0.06
CA ARG A 79 0.40 11.06 -0.90
C ARG A 79 0.57 9.55 -0.65
N VAL A 80 1.79 9.13 -0.30
CA VAL A 80 2.06 7.73 0.04
C VAL A 80 1.34 7.35 1.33
N LYS A 81 1.30 8.24 2.35
CA LYS A 81 0.53 8.02 3.58
C LYS A 81 -0.96 7.85 3.28
N ALA A 82 -1.57 8.74 2.50
CA ALA A 82 -2.98 8.64 2.13
C ALA A 82 -3.30 7.33 1.39
N LEU A 83 -2.40 6.86 0.51
CA LEU A 83 -2.54 5.57 -0.14
C LEU A 83 -2.43 4.40 0.86
N ALA A 84 -1.47 4.48 1.79
CA ALA A 84 -1.28 3.45 2.82
C ALA A 84 -2.50 3.34 3.75
N ASP A 85 -3.08 4.48 4.13
CA ASP A 85 -4.24 4.54 5.02
C ASP A 85 -5.48 3.93 4.33
N ALA A 86 -5.78 4.31 3.08
CA ALA A 86 -6.89 3.76 2.32
C ALA A 86 -6.76 2.24 2.08
N LEU A 87 -5.55 1.75 1.77
CA LEU A 87 -5.27 0.32 1.64
C LEU A 87 -5.39 -0.40 3.00
N GLY A 88 -5.03 0.27 4.09
CA GLY A 88 -5.17 -0.25 5.45
C GLY A 88 -6.63 -0.48 5.80
N GLU A 89 -7.46 0.55 5.64
CA GLU A 89 -8.89 0.50 5.89
C GLU A 89 -9.58 -0.65 5.13
N ARG A 90 -9.25 -0.83 3.85
CA ARG A 90 -9.77 -1.94 3.07
C ARG A 90 -9.26 -3.29 3.57
N ARG A 91 -7.96 -3.44 3.84
CA ARG A 91 -7.36 -4.71 4.28
C ARG A 91 -7.86 -5.17 5.65
N ASP A 92 -8.13 -4.25 6.56
CA ASP A 92 -8.63 -4.61 7.89
C ASP A 92 -10.00 -5.32 7.80
N ARG A 93 -10.87 -4.93 6.85
CA ARG A 93 -12.14 -5.62 6.56
C ARG A 93 -11.90 -6.98 5.92
N ASP A 94 -10.96 -7.09 4.96
CA ASP A 94 -10.61 -8.36 4.33
C ASP A 94 -10.17 -9.40 5.38
N VAL A 95 -9.29 -9.00 6.30
CA VAL A 95 -8.78 -9.87 7.37
C VAL A 95 -9.88 -10.28 8.34
N ALA A 96 -10.76 -9.35 8.73
CA ALA A 96 -11.86 -9.63 9.62
C ALA A 96 -12.86 -10.63 9.00
N ILE A 97 -13.18 -10.46 7.71
CA ILE A 97 -14.08 -11.37 6.99
C ILE A 97 -13.43 -12.77 6.89
N GLU A 98 -12.18 -12.85 6.43
CA GLU A 98 -11.45 -14.10 6.30
C GLU A 98 -11.39 -14.89 7.63
N PHE A 99 -11.12 -14.17 8.73
CA PHE A 99 -11.09 -14.75 10.07
C PHE A 99 -12.47 -15.28 10.50
N LEU A 100 -13.53 -14.49 10.32
CA LEU A 100 -14.88 -14.87 10.73
C LEU A 100 -15.47 -15.95 9.83
N ASP A 101 -15.20 -15.98 8.54
CA ASP A 101 -15.59 -17.08 7.64
C ASP A 101 -14.95 -18.40 8.10
N GLY A 102 -13.66 -18.39 8.45
CA GLY A 102 -12.98 -19.56 9.01
C GLY A 102 -13.52 -19.98 10.37
N PHE A 103 -13.89 -19.04 11.24
CA PHE A 103 -14.50 -19.32 12.54
C PHE A 103 -15.90 -19.89 12.40
N ALA A 104 -16.74 -19.33 11.53
CA ALA A 104 -18.12 -19.75 11.31
C ALA A 104 -18.23 -21.19 10.79
N ALA A 105 -17.21 -21.66 10.06
CA ALA A 105 -17.19 -23.04 9.56
C ALA A 105 -17.24 -24.10 10.68
N ASN A 106 -16.75 -23.78 11.88
CA ASN A 106 -16.68 -24.67 13.04
C ASN A 106 -17.59 -24.22 14.20
N ALA A 107 -18.39 -23.18 14.01
CA ALA A 107 -19.23 -22.63 15.06
C ALA A 107 -20.48 -23.52 15.33
N PRO A 108 -20.97 -23.54 16.58
CA PRO A 108 -22.25 -24.15 16.93
C PRO A 108 -23.39 -23.56 16.08
N GLU A 109 -24.41 -24.39 15.84
CA GLU A 109 -25.55 -23.96 15.01
C GLU A 109 -26.30 -22.76 15.63
N SER A 110 -26.36 -22.68 16.95
CA SER A 110 -26.92 -21.53 17.69
C SER A 110 -26.30 -20.18 17.33
N ASP A 111 -25.03 -20.16 16.95
CA ASP A 111 -24.24 -18.93 16.74
C ASP A 111 -24.14 -18.56 15.26
N ARG A 112 -24.46 -19.47 14.35
CA ARG A 112 -24.30 -19.28 12.90
C ARG A 112 -25.07 -18.09 12.36
N ALA A 113 -26.32 -17.89 12.81
CA ALA A 113 -27.14 -16.77 12.34
C ALA A 113 -26.51 -15.41 12.69
N SER A 114 -25.98 -15.29 13.92
CA SER A 114 -25.33 -14.06 14.39
C SER A 114 -24.00 -13.82 13.66
N LEU A 115 -23.23 -14.87 13.42
CA LEU A 115 -21.97 -14.80 12.65
C LEU A 115 -22.23 -14.40 11.20
N THR A 116 -23.24 -14.98 10.57
CA THR A 116 -23.63 -14.62 9.19
C THR A 116 -24.00 -13.14 9.10
N ALA A 117 -24.83 -12.65 10.03
CA ALA A 117 -25.20 -11.24 10.06
C ALA A 117 -24.00 -10.30 10.25
N LEU A 118 -23.04 -10.70 11.09
CA LEU A 118 -21.80 -9.93 11.30
C LEU A 118 -20.93 -9.93 10.04
N ILE A 119 -20.74 -11.07 9.39
CA ILE A 119 -19.96 -11.19 8.14
C ILE A 119 -20.60 -10.35 7.03
N GLU A 120 -21.94 -10.38 6.88
CA GLU A 120 -22.62 -9.55 5.90
C GLU A 120 -22.44 -8.05 6.15
N ARG A 121 -22.43 -7.63 7.42
CA ARG A 121 -22.11 -6.24 7.79
C ARG A 121 -20.69 -5.88 7.38
N LEU A 122 -19.71 -6.73 7.70
CA LEU A 122 -18.31 -6.49 7.32
C LEU A 122 -18.09 -6.46 5.80
N ARG A 123 -18.84 -7.26 5.04
CA ARG A 123 -18.82 -7.20 3.57
C ARG A 123 -19.36 -5.88 3.03
N ARG A 124 -20.39 -5.31 3.66
CA ARG A 124 -20.86 -3.94 3.32
C ARG A 124 -19.78 -2.90 3.65
N ASP A 125 -19.16 -3.01 4.82
CA ASP A 125 -18.08 -2.09 5.23
C ASP A 125 -16.84 -2.23 4.33
N GLN A 126 -16.54 -3.44 3.85
CA GLN A 126 -15.50 -3.71 2.85
C GLN A 126 -15.81 -3.01 1.52
N TYR A 127 -17.05 -3.09 1.08
CA TYR A 127 -17.47 -2.42 -0.16
C TYR A 127 -17.31 -0.90 -0.05
N LEU A 128 -17.75 -0.30 1.06
CA LEU A 128 -17.57 1.15 1.31
C LEU A 128 -16.09 1.54 1.35
N ALA A 129 -15.25 0.77 2.03
CA ALA A 129 -13.81 1.01 2.05
C ALA A 129 -13.18 0.87 0.65
N ASN A 130 -13.73 -0.01 -0.20
CA ASN A 130 -13.30 -0.16 -1.58
C ASN A 130 -13.72 1.04 -2.46
N GLU A 131 -14.89 1.62 -2.23
CA GLU A 131 -15.33 2.86 -2.89
C GLU A 131 -14.45 4.05 -2.50
N GLU A 132 -14.02 4.14 -1.24
CA GLU A 132 -13.08 5.16 -0.77
C GLU A 132 -11.66 4.95 -1.33
N LEU A 133 -11.23 3.70 -1.52
CA LEU A 133 -9.95 3.35 -2.11
C LEU A 133 -9.91 3.69 -3.61
N ALA A 134 -11.01 3.49 -4.34
CA ALA A 134 -11.07 3.64 -5.80
C ALA A 134 -10.53 4.99 -6.31
N PRO A 135 -10.91 6.16 -5.77
CA PRO A 135 -10.35 7.45 -6.24
C PRO A 135 -8.86 7.60 -5.91
N VAL A 136 -8.35 6.91 -4.88
CA VAL A 136 -6.94 6.99 -4.46
C VAL A 136 -6.05 6.20 -5.41
N VAL A 137 -6.52 5.03 -5.86
CA VAL A 137 -5.79 4.14 -6.79
C VAL A 137 -6.14 4.40 -8.26
N ALA A 138 -6.96 5.39 -8.56
CA ALA A 138 -7.33 5.75 -9.93
C ALA A 138 -6.08 5.98 -10.79
N PRO A 139 -6.05 5.49 -12.05
CA PRO A 139 -4.86 5.56 -12.93
C PRO A 139 -4.24 6.96 -13.04
N LYS A 140 -5.07 7.99 -13.11
CA LYS A 140 -4.64 9.40 -13.14
C LYS A 140 -3.92 9.82 -11.84
N ARG A 141 -4.37 9.33 -10.69
CA ARG A 141 -3.77 9.61 -9.38
C ARG A 141 -2.44 8.89 -9.22
N LEU A 142 -2.38 7.60 -9.59
CA LEU A 142 -1.15 6.80 -9.55
C LEU A 142 -0.10 7.35 -10.52
N LYS A 143 -0.49 7.75 -11.74
CA LYS A 143 0.41 8.41 -12.70
C LYS A 143 1.00 9.71 -12.12
N LYS A 144 0.18 10.52 -11.43
CA LYS A 144 0.64 11.75 -10.77
C LYS A 144 1.60 11.44 -9.62
N LEU A 145 1.34 10.40 -8.83
CA LEU A 145 2.24 9.95 -7.76
C LEU A 145 3.57 9.47 -8.34
N ARG A 146 3.54 8.61 -9.37
CA ARG A 146 4.75 8.12 -10.07
C ARG A 146 5.62 9.27 -10.56
N ARG A 147 5.02 10.26 -11.22
CA ARG A 147 5.75 11.45 -11.70
C ARG A 147 6.38 12.24 -10.55
N ARG A 148 5.68 12.36 -9.41
CA ARG A 148 6.18 13.06 -8.23
C ARG A 148 7.36 12.34 -7.59
N LEU A 149 7.29 11.03 -7.44
CA LEU A 149 8.38 10.21 -6.93
C LEU A 149 9.59 10.25 -7.87
N GLY A 150 9.38 10.17 -9.19
CA GLY A 150 10.47 10.32 -10.17
C GLY A 150 11.16 11.68 -10.12
N LYS A 151 10.43 12.79 -9.86
CA LYS A 151 11.03 14.10 -9.63
C LYS A 151 11.84 14.15 -8.32
N LEU A 152 11.34 13.49 -7.28
CA LEU A 152 12.02 13.41 -5.99
C LEU A 152 13.34 12.65 -6.12
N VAL A 153 13.33 11.50 -6.79
CA VAL A 153 14.53 10.68 -7.07
C VAL A 153 15.59 11.49 -7.82
N LYS A 154 15.19 12.25 -8.87
CA LYS A 154 16.10 13.09 -9.64
C LYS A 154 16.70 14.27 -8.85
N ALA A 155 16.04 14.70 -7.78
CA ALA A 155 16.48 15.81 -6.93
C ALA A 155 17.20 15.34 -5.66
N ALA A 156 17.57 14.06 -5.55
CA ALA A 156 18.29 13.55 -4.41
C ALA A 156 19.73 14.10 -4.38
N GLY A 157 20.13 14.61 -3.21
CA GLY A 157 21.48 15.18 -3.02
C GLY A 157 21.65 16.59 -3.58
N SER A 158 20.56 17.27 -3.97
CA SER A 158 20.56 18.68 -4.44
C SER A 158 20.40 19.62 -3.27
#